data_08f8abc4e2f33a5784a5708141de0749
#
_entry.id   08f8abc4e2f33a5784a5708141de0749
#
_cell.length_a   1.000
_cell.length_b   1.000
_cell.length_c   1.000
_cell.angle_alpha   90.00
_cell.angle_beta   90.00
_cell.angle_gamma   90.00
#
_symmetry.space_group_name_H-M   'P 1'
#
loop_
_entity.id
_entity.type
_entity.pdbx_description
1 polymer ?
#
loop_
_entity_poly.entity_id
_entity_poly.type
_entity_poly.pdbx_seq_one_letter_code
_entity_poly.pdbx_strand_id
1 'polypeptide(L)' 'MDKHNVTIFKSYPFEVGQKIYIEDGPRRGDWEVVGVSDRKLKLRCPISKREVEWDRFCYLTKEADHEPWPHPDD' A
#
# COMPACT_ATOMS: atom_id res chain seq x y z
N MET A 1 30.33 4.15 -11.32
CA MET A 1 28.89 3.88 -11.23
C MET A 1 28.15 5.19 -10.96
N ASP A 2 27.18 5.49 -11.78
CA ASP A 2 26.45 6.73 -11.62
C ASP A 2 25.51 6.68 -10.44
N LYS A 3 25.31 7.83 -9.82
CA LYS A 3 24.34 7.98 -8.73
C LYS A 3 23.10 8.68 -9.23
N HIS A 4 21.95 8.24 -8.79
CA HIS A 4 20.67 8.74 -9.26
C HIS A 4 19.76 9.08 -8.08
N ASN A 5 18.82 9.97 -8.33
CA ASN A 5 17.73 10.22 -7.41
C ASN A 5 16.64 9.16 -7.70
N VAL A 6 16.36 8.30 -6.74
CA VAL A 6 15.47 7.15 -6.93
C VAL A 6 14.27 7.27 -5.98
N THR A 7 13.06 7.12 -6.53
CA THR A 7 11.85 7.03 -5.71
C THR A 7 11.59 5.56 -5.40
N ILE A 8 11.59 5.23 -4.13
CA ILE A 8 11.43 3.86 -3.65
C ILE A 8 10.00 3.67 -3.14
N PHE A 9 9.30 2.67 -3.69
CA PHE A 9 7.95 2.32 -3.26
C PHE A 9 8.01 1.11 -2.34
N LYS A 10 7.35 1.24 -1.19
CA LYS A 10 7.23 0.15 -0.21
C LYS A 10 5.78 -0.14 0.03
N SER A 11 5.44 -1.42 0.20
CA SER A 11 4.09 -1.80 0.55
C SER A 11 3.70 -1.20 1.90
N TYR A 12 2.51 -0.65 1.97
CA TYR A 12 1.99 -0.13 3.24
C TYR A 12 1.74 -1.31 4.19
N PRO A 13 2.18 -1.23 5.46
CA PRO A 13 2.04 -2.33 6.41
C PRO A 13 0.64 -2.35 7.04
N PHE A 14 -0.33 -2.89 6.32
CA PHE A 14 -1.69 -3.03 6.82
C PHE A 14 -1.76 -4.04 7.96
N GLU A 15 -2.63 -3.77 8.94
CA GLU A 15 -2.89 -4.67 10.06
C GLU A 15 -4.39 -4.93 10.17
N VAL A 16 -4.73 -6.17 10.53
CA VAL A 16 -6.13 -6.53 10.78
C VAL A 16 -6.69 -5.70 11.92
N GLY A 17 -7.89 -5.15 11.73
CA GLY A 17 -8.53 -4.26 12.68
C GLY A 17 -8.26 -2.79 12.43
N GLN A 18 -7.37 -2.46 11.52
CA GLN A 18 -7.06 -1.09 11.19
C GLN A 18 -8.24 -0.43 10.46
N LYS A 19 -8.56 0.80 10.85
CA LYS A 19 -9.59 1.60 10.19
C LYS A 19 -8.91 2.59 9.26
N ILE A 20 -9.37 2.62 8.01
CA ILE A 20 -8.75 3.46 6.99
C ILE A 20 -9.80 4.28 6.27
N TYR A 21 -9.37 5.40 5.72
CA TYR A 21 -10.18 6.24 4.85
C TYR A 21 -9.41 6.49 3.56
N ILE A 22 -10.05 6.18 2.44
CA ILE A 22 -9.46 6.39 1.13
C ILE A 22 -10.14 7.61 0.52
N GLU A 23 -9.33 8.64 0.27
CA GLU A 23 -9.82 9.96 -0.14
C GLU A 23 -10.30 9.98 -1.58
N ASP A 24 -9.62 9.24 -2.45
CA ASP A 24 -9.77 9.36 -3.89
C ASP A 24 -9.81 8.01 -4.58
N GLY A 25 -10.42 7.99 -5.75
CA GLY A 25 -10.39 6.83 -6.63
C GLY A 25 -11.57 5.90 -6.44
N PRO A 26 -11.56 4.74 -7.13
CA PRO A 26 -12.67 3.80 -7.08
C PRO A 26 -12.88 3.12 -5.73
N ARG A 27 -11.87 3.19 -4.84
CA ARG A 27 -11.93 2.61 -3.51
C ARG A 27 -12.25 3.65 -2.43
N ARG A 28 -12.74 4.81 -2.84
CA ARG A 28 -13.00 5.92 -1.93
C ARG A 28 -14.00 5.53 -0.83
N GLY A 29 -13.72 5.97 0.40
CA GLY A 29 -14.60 5.76 1.53
C GLY A 29 -13.91 5.16 2.73
N ASP A 30 -14.72 4.79 3.72
CA ASP A 30 -14.26 4.20 4.97
C ASP A 30 -14.21 2.68 4.85
N TRP A 31 -13.13 2.10 5.34
CA TRP A 31 -12.92 0.66 5.32
C TRP A 31 -12.26 0.17 6.59
N GLU A 32 -12.56 -1.05 6.97
CA GLU A 32 -11.86 -1.75 8.04
C GLU A 32 -11.08 -2.91 7.44
N VAL A 33 -9.83 -3.04 7.82
CA VAL A 33 -8.98 -4.15 7.38
C VAL A 33 -9.37 -5.40 8.16
N VAL A 34 -9.87 -6.42 7.48
CA VAL A 34 -10.30 -7.66 8.12
C VAL A 34 -9.44 -8.85 7.73
N GLY A 35 -8.56 -8.70 6.75
CA GLY A 35 -7.61 -9.72 6.37
C GLY A 35 -6.46 -9.14 5.58
N VAL A 36 -5.26 -9.68 5.81
CA VAL A 36 -4.04 -9.26 5.12
C VAL A 36 -3.26 -10.49 4.71
N SER A 37 -2.85 -10.53 3.45
CA SER A 37 -1.92 -11.54 2.96
C SER A 37 -0.80 -10.85 2.20
N ASP A 38 0.13 -11.62 1.64
CA ASP A 38 1.27 -11.06 0.93
C ASP A 38 0.86 -10.17 -0.24
N ARG A 39 -0.22 -10.54 -0.93
CA ARG A 39 -0.65 -9.86 -2.15
C ARG A 39 -2.04 -9.26 -2.07
N LYS A 40 -2.84 -9.67 -1.11
CA LYS A 40 -4.25 -9.29 -1.03
C LYS A 40 -4.59 -8.61 0.27
N LEU A 41 -5.61 -7.80 0.21
CA LEU A 41 -6.12 -7.06 1.34
C LEU A 41 -7.63 -7.25 1.36
N LYS A 42 -8.16 -7.75 2.47
CA LYS A 42 -9.61 -7.89 2.63
C LYS A 42 -10.13 -6.75 3.47
N LEU A 43 -11.09 -6.02 2.92
CA LEU A 43 -11.68 -4.84 3.55
C LEU A 43 -13.17 -5.03 3.74
N ARG A 44 -13.69 -4.45 4.81
CA ARG A 44 -15.12 -4.46 5.08
C ARG A 44 -15.61 -3.02 5.23
N CYS A 45 -16.71 -2.71 4.55
CA CYS A 45 -17.38 -1.43 4.71
C CYS A 45 -18.10 -1.39 6.07
N PRO A 46 -17.85 -0.36 6.90
CA PRO A 46 -18.48 -0.31 8.24
C PRO A 46 -19.98 -0.05 8.19
N ILE A 47 -20.48 0.47 7.09
CA ILE A 47 -21.92 0.81 6.95
C ILE A 47 -22.68 -0.37 6.35
N SER A 48 -22.28 -0.84 5.18
CA SER A 48 -23.00 -1.91 4.48
C SER A 48 -22.59 -3.31 4.92
N LYS A 49 -21.47 -3.43 5.65
CA LYS A 49 -20.86 -4.70 6.07
C LYS A 49 -20.40 -5.55 4.90
N ARG A 50 -20.35 -4.98 3.71
CA ARG A 50 -19.87 -5.68 2.53
C ARG A 50 -18.36 -5.86 2.62
N GLU A 51 -17.88 -7.07 2.30
CA GLU A 51 -16.47 -7.39 2.27
C GLU A 51 -15.99 -7.49 0.83
N VAL A 52 -14.81 -6.94 0.59
CA VAL A 52 -14.15 -7.02 -0.71
C VAL A 52 -12.70 -7.43 -0.52
N GLU A 53 -12.15 -8.10 -1.51
CA GLU A 53 -10.74 -8.46 -1.51
C GLU A 53 -10.07 -7.80 -2.71
N TRP A 54 -9.00 -7.08 -2.44
CA TRP A 54 -8.27 -6.35 -3.47
C TRP A 54 -6.79 -6.65 -3.38
N ASP A 55 -6.07 -6.41 -4.46
CA ASP A 55 -4.61 -6.36 -4.41
C ASP A 55 -4.17 -5.24 -3.47
N ARG A 56 -3.04 -5.43 -2.81
CA ARG A 56 -2.49 -4.40 -1.94
C ARG A 56 -2.17 -3.18 -2.79
N PHE A 57 -2.74 -2.04 -2.45
CA PHE A 57 -2.78 -0.87 -3.31
C PHE A 57 -2.13 0.38 -2.74
N CYS A 58 -1.77 0.37 -1.48
CA CYS A 58 -1.15 1.53 -0.84
C CYS A 58 0.34 1.29 -0.63
N TYR A 59 1.11 2.32 -0.90
CA TYR A 59 2.55 2.28 -0.78
C TYR A 59 3.04 3.50 -0.03
N LEU A 60 4.05 3.30 0.79
CA LEU A 60 4.87 4.38 1.29
C LEU A 60 5.95 4.67 0.25
N THR A 61 6.28 5.93 0.06
CA THR A 61 7.33 6.32 -0.86
C THR A 61 8.48 6.95 -0.11
N LYS A 62 9.66 6.78 -0.65
CA LYS A 62 10.88 7.37 -0.12
C LYS A 62 11.73 7.81 -1.30
N GLU A 63 12.24 9.02 -1.23
CA GLU A 63 13.22 9.48 -2.21
C GLU A 63 14.61 9.27 -1.65
N ALA A 64 15.50 8.76 -2.48
CA ALA A 64 16.88 8.53 -2.10
C ALA A 64 17.80 9.16 -3.14
N ASP A 65 18.68 10.05 -2.67
CA ASP A 65 19.66 10.69 -3.51
C ASP A 65 20.94 9.86 -3.53
N HIS A 66 21.64 9.92 -4.65
CA HIS A 66 22.96 9.28 -4.79
C HIS A 66 22.92 7.77 -4.63
N GLU A 67 21.79 7.16 -4.98
CA GLU A 67 21.66 5.71 -4.97
C GLU A 67 22.21 5.12 -6.28
N PRO A 68 22.90 3.99 -6.21
CA PRO A 68 23.24 3.26 -7.43
C PRO A 68 21.99 2.72 -8.10
N TRP A 69 21.87 2.92 -9.39
CA TRP A 69 20.72 2.43 -10.12
C TRP A 69 21.20 1.76 -11.42
N PRO A 70 20.78 0.52 -11.70
CA PRO A 70 19.94 -0.32 -10.84
C PRO A 70 20.65 -0.77 -9.57
N HIS A 71 19.86 -1.12 -8.54
CA HIS A 71 20.44 -1.58 -7.27
C HIS A 71 21.13 -2.93 -7.48
N PRO A 72 22.33 -3.11 -6.96
CA PRO A 72 23.09 -4.33 -7.23
C PRO A 72 22.53 -5.60 -6.58
N ASP A 73 21.68 -5.44 -5.58
CA ASP A 73 21.09 -6.55 -4.84
C ASP A 73 19.77 -7.06 -5.42
N ASP A 74 19.33 -6.46 -6.50
CA ASP A 74 18.02 -6.85 -7.11
C ASP A 74 18.16 -7.95 -8.17
#